data_d8dd0979a5846e233f829cbfb3488a88
#
_entry.id   d8dd0979a5846e233f829cbfb3488a88
#
_cell.length_a   1.000
_cell.length_b   1.000
_cell.length_c   1.000
_cell.angle_alpha   90.00
_cell.angle_beta   90.00
_cell.angle_gamma   90.00
#
_symmetry.space_group_name_H-M   'P 1'
#
loop_
_entity.id
_entity.type
_entity.pdbx_description
1 polymer ?
#
loop_
_entity_poly.entity_id
_entity_poly.type
_entity_poly.pdbx_seq_one_letter_code
_entity_poly.pdbx_strand_id
1 'polypeptide(L)'
;MKVREKETPMADRTSSSITIAAGKPEIMAVIADFAEYPEWAEGITAAEVVATGDDGRAEQVRITLEAGPIKDTYVLAYDWDDEEAVHWHLAERGTMLTGMTGAYRLAECDGDTEVTYELAVDVRVPMIGMVKRKAEKRI
;
A
#
# COMPACT_ATOMS: atom_id res chain seq x y z
N MET A 1 -15.06 24.41 -4.20
CA MET A 1 -14.77 23.56 -3.65
C MET A 1 -15.67 22.51 -3.46
N LYS A 2 -16.82 22.59 -3.38
CA LYS A 2 -17.64 21.62 -3.22
C LYS A 2 -17.68 20.65 -4.29
N VAL A 3 -17.46 21.00 -5.42
CA VAL A 3 -17.42 20.12 -6.46
C VAL A 3 -16.56 19.00 -6.15
N ARG A 4 -15.48 19.27 -5.50
CA ARG A 4 -14.63 18.35 -5.15
C ARG A 4 -15.21 17.34 -4.34
N GLU A 5 -16.10 17.61 -3.52
CA GLU A 5 -16.66 16.66 -2.71
C GLU A 5 -17.32 15.61 -3.48
N LYS A 6 -17.95 15.93 -4.54
CA LYS A 6 -18.61 14.98 -5.27
C LYS A 6 -17.70 14.17 -6.06
N GLU A 7 -16.68 14.76 -6.53
CA GLU A 7 -15.76 14.07 -7.32
C GLU A 7 -14.68 13.42 -6.57
N THR A 8 -14.52 13.72 -5.33
CA THR A 8 -13.48 13.13 -4.55
C THR A 8 -13.97 11.83 -4.15
N PRO A 9 -13.65 10.83 -4.78
CA PRO A 9 -14.19 9.55 -4.52
C PRO A 9 -13.84 9.13 -3.17
N MET A 10 -12.90 8.39 -2.93
CA MET A 10 -12.66 7.88 -1.66
C MET A 10 -11.23 8.05 -1.38
N ALA A 11 -10.85 9.17 -0.93
CA ALA A 11 -9.48 9.42 -0.53
C ALA A 11 -9.37 8.99 0.91
N ASP A 12 -8.43 8.14 1.21
CA ASP A 12 -8.26 7.61 2.55
C ASP A 12 -6.80 7.65 2.96
N ARG A 13 -6.54 7.96 4.22
CA ARG A 13 -5.19 8.01 4.75
C ARG A 13 -5.13 7.23 6.03
N THR A 14 -4.09 6.44 6.19
CA THR A 14 -3.89 5.61 7.36
C THR A 14 -2.46 5.77 7.84
N SER A 15 -2.27 5.80 9.13
CA SER A 15 -0.93 5.82 9.70
C SER A 15 -0.96 5.03 11.00
N SER A 16 0.00 4.17 11.20
CA SER A 16 0.09 3.41 12.42
C SER A 16 1.53 3.05 12.71
N SER A 17 1.85 2.75 13.95
CA SER A 17 3.18 2.38 14.36
C SER A 17 3.12 1.19 15.27
N ILE A 18 4.15 0.37 15.22
CA ILE A 18 4.25 -0.79 16.07
C ILE A 18 5.72 -1.01 16.36
N THR A 19 6.04 -1.49 17.55
CA THR A 19 7.43 -1.80 17.90
C THR A 19 7.63 -3.31 17.78
N ILE A 20 8.66 -3.68 17.06
CA ILE A 20 8.96 -5.09 16.80
C ILE A 20 10.32 -5.42 17.37
N ALA A 21 10.40 -6.58 18.03
CA ALA A 21 11.65 -7.03 18.64
C ALA A 21 12.54 -7.66 17.59
N ALA A 22 13.03 -6.86 16.66
CA ALA A 22 13.90 -7.30 15.58
C ALA A 22 14.67 -6.09 15.08
N GLY A 23 15.76 -6.33 14.39
CA GLY A 23 16.57 -5.25 13.85
C GLY A 23 16.02 -4.75 12.53
N LYS A 24 16.45 -3.56 12.14
CA LYS A 24 16.01 -2.97 10.89
C LYS A 24 16.28 -3.86 9.69
N PRO A 25 17.45 -4.47 9.55
CA PRO A 25 17.70 -5.31 8.37
C PRO A 25 16.74 -6.47 8.26
N GLU A 26 16.38 -7.08 9.39
CA GLU A 26 15.47 -8.19 9.38
C GLU A 26 14.08 -7.77 8.99
N ILE A 27 13.65 -6.63 9.49
CA ILE A 27 12.33 -6.12 9.19
C ILE A 27 12.26 -5.70 7.73
N MET A 28 13.30 -5.01 7.24
CA MET A 28 13.31 -4.57 5.87
C MET A 28 13.33 -5.76 4.91
N ALA A 29 13.95 -6.86 5.31
CA ALA A 29 13.96 -8.05 4.48
C ALA A 29 12.54 -8.61 4.32
N VAL A 30 11.72 -8.53 5.36
CA VAL A 30 10.33 -8.98 5.28
C VAL A 30 9.55 -8.04 4.37
N ILE A 31 9.78 -6.74 4.49
CA ILE A 31 9.09 -5.74 3.68
C ILE A 31 9.47 -5.92 2.21
N ALA A 32 10.68 -6.34 1.93
CA ALA A 32 11.15 -6.50 0.55
C ALA A 32 10.78 -7.85 -0.06
N ASP A 33 10.23 -8.76 0.74
CA ASP A 33 9.91 -10.10 0.26
C ASP A 33 8.50 -10.12 -0.31
N PHE A 34 8.34 -9.59 -1.51
CA PHE A 34 7.03 -9.45 -2.11
C PHE A 34 6.34 -10.78 -2.41
N ALA A 35 7.11 -11.83 -2.62
CA ALA A 35 6.52 -13.13 -2.91
C ALA A 35 5.69 -13.64 -1.72
N GLU A 36 6.00 -13.18 -0.51
CA GLU A 36 5.28 -13.61 0.67
C GLU A 36 4.10 -12.70 1.02
N TYR A 37 3.92 -11.61 0.32
CA TYR A 37 2.85 -10.67 0.64
C TYR A 37 1.47 -11.31 0.72
N PRO A 38 1.10 -12.23 -0.17
CA PRO A 38 -0.23 -12.83 -0.07
C PRO A 38 -0.45 -13.58 1.24
N GLU A 39 0.65 -13.96 1.91
CA GLU A 39 0.53 -14.71 3.16
C GLU A 39 0.16 -13.83 4.33
N TRP A 40 0.55 -12.56 4.32
CA TRP A 40 0.31 -11.71 5.48
C TRP A 40 -0.37 -10.37 5.17
N ALA A 41 -0.32 -9.90 3.94
CA ALA A 41 -0.90 -8.61 3.62
C ALA A 41 -2.34 -8.81 3.17
N GLU A 42 -3.25 -8.43 4.05
CA GLU A 42 -4.64 -8.67 3.80
C GLU A 42 -5.12 -8.06 2.51
N GLY A 43 -5.84 -8.81 1.72
CA GLY A 43 -6.36 -8.32 0.45
C GLY A 43 -5.43 -8.49 -0.73
N ILE A 44 -4.14 -8.68 -0.50
CA ILE A 44 -3.21 -8.84 -1.60
C ILE A 44 -3.14 -10.32 -1.97
N THR A 45 -3.54 -10.66 -3.19
CA THR A 45 -3.54 -12.04 -3.62
C THR A 45 -2.33 -12.37 -4.47
N ALA A 46 -1.65 -11.37 -4.99
CA ALA A 46 -0.42 -11.59 -5.74
C ALA A 46 0.43 -10.33 -5.73
N ALA A 47 1.73 -10.50 -5.67
CA ALA A 47 2.68 -9.40 -5.77
C ALA A 47 3.85 -9.91 -6.60
N GLU A 48 4.04 -9.30 -7.76
CA GLU A 48 5.04 -9.77 -8.70
C GLU A 48 6.03 -8.66 -9.02
N VAL A 49 7.31 -8.90 -8.81
CA VAL A 49 8.33 -7.91 -9.11
C VAL A 49 8.49 -7.85 -10.62
N VAL A 50 8.25 -6.69 -11.20
CA VAL A 50 8.32 -6.53 -12.65
C VAL A 50 9.53 -5.71 -13.09
N ALA A 51 10.21 -5.06 -12.16
CA ALA A 51 11.45 -4.36 -12.47
C ALA A 51 12.33 -4.35 -11.23
N THR A 52 13.62 -4.57 -11.41
CA THR A 52 14.56 -4.63 -10.30
C THR A 52 15.67 -3.61 -10.54
N GLY A 53 16.06 -2.91 -9.49
CA GLY A 53 17.10 -1.91 -9.61
C GLY A 53 18.50 -2.49 -9.54
N ASP A 54 19.48 -1.63 -9.68
CA ASP A 54 20.88 -2.04 -9.68
C ASP A 54 21.30 -2.61 -8.34
N ASP A 55 20.61 -2.23 -7.28
CA ASP A 55 20.93 -2.70 -5.94
C ASP A 55 20.26 -4.04 -5.64
N GLY A 56 19.55 -4.62 -6.60
CA GLY A 56 18.87 -5.89 -6.41
C GLY A 56 17.50 -5.77 -5.78
N ARG A 57 17.08 -4.56 -5.42
CA ARG A 57 15.79 -4.36 -4.82
C ARG A 57 14.74 -4.08 -5.89
N ALA A 58 13.50 -4.42 -5.57
CA ALA A 58 12.41 -4.23 -6.52
C ALA A 58 12.18 -2.76 -6.78
N GLU A 59 12.09 -2.35 -8.04
CA GLU A 59 11.77 -0.99 -8.40
C GLU A 59 10.32 -0.89 -8.73
N GLN A 60 9.73 -1.91 -9.32
CA GLN A 60 8.30 -1.91 -9.63
C GLN A 60 7.71 -3.27 -9.32
N VAL A 61 6.54 -3.26 -8.73
CA VAL A 61 5.87 -4.48 -8.33
C VAL A 61 4.41 -4.40 -8.78
N ARG A 62 3.95 -5.47 -9.45
CA ARG A 62 2.55 -5.54 -9.87
C ARG A 62 1.79 -6.19 -8.73
N ILE A 63 0.78 -5.51 -8.26
CA ILE A 63 -0.03 -5.98 -7.13
C ILE A 63 -1.41 -6.33 -7.61
N THR A 64 -1.93 -7.46 -7.15
CA THR A 64 -3.31 -7.83 -7.39
C THR A 64 -4.02 -7.78 -6.04
N LEU A 65 -5.07 -7.00 -5.98
CA LEU A 65 -5.81 -6.76 -4.76
C LEU A 65 -7.23 -7.28 -4.89
N GLU A 66 -7.70 -7.98 -3.87
CA GLU A 66 -9.09 -8.39 -3.80
C GLU A 66 -9.54 -8.11 -2.39
N ALA A 67 -10.26 -7.03 -2.21
CA ALA A 67 -10.72 -6.60 -0.89
C ALA A 67 -12.20 -6.26 -0.97
N GLY A 68 -13.04 -7.20 -0.60
CA GLY A 68 -14.49 -7.02 -0.68
C GLY A 68 -14.91 -6.86 -2.13
N PRO A 69 -15.60 -5.80 -2.45
CA PRO A 69 -16.05 -5.59 -3.83
C PRO A 69 -14.94 -5.04 -4.71
N ILE A 70 -13.80 -4.69 -4.14
CA ILE A 70 -12.71 -4.10 -4.90
C ILE A 70 -11.77 -5.16 -5.40
N LYS A 71 -11.59 -5.24 -6.71
CA LYS A 71 -10.63 -6.13 -7.31
C LYS A 71 -9.87 -5.29 -8.29
N ASP A 72 -8.58 -5.28 -8.18
CA ASP A 72 -7.77 -4.42 -9.04
C ASP A 72 -6.37 -4.96 -9.18
N THR A 73 -5.72 -4.55 -10.26
CA THR A 73 -4.31 -4.88 -10.48
C THR A 73 -3.63 -3.58 -10.88
N TYR A 74 -2.54 -3.27 -10.26
CA TYR A 74 -1.83 -2.02 -10.49
C TYR A 74 -0.34 -2.22 -10.24
N VAL A 75 0.46 -1.23 -10.61
CA VAL A 75 1.91 -1.34 -10.43
C VAL A 75 2.38 -0.23 -9.51
N LEU A 76 3.14 -0.58 -8.52
CA LEU A 76 3.72 0.37 -7.58
C LEU A 76 5.20 0.52 -7.86
N ALA A 77 5.69 1.75 -7.77
CA ALA A 77 7.12 2.03 -7.88
C ALA A 77 7.65 2.24 -6.47
N TYR A 78 8.77 1.61 -6.17
CA TYR A 78 9.37 1.65 -4.84
C TYR A 78 10.67 2.41 -4.83
N ASP A 79 10.87 3.19 -3.76
CA ASP A 79 12.06 3.98 -3.59
C ASP A 79 12.63 3.60 -2.22
N TRP A 80 13.78 2.97 -2.21
CA TRP A 80 14.38 2.42 -0.99
C TRP A 80 15.43 3.37 -0.42
N ASP A 81 15.39 3.55 0.91
CA ASP A 81 16.34 4.39 1.60
C ASP A 81 17.07 3.47 2.57
N ASP A 82 17.97 2.65 2.06
CA ASP A 82 18.71 1.66 2.81
C ASP A 82 17.77 0.83 3.67
N GLU A 83 18.01 0.75 4.96
CA GLU A 83 17.13 0.03 5.84
C GLU A 83 16.34 0.97 6.72
N GLU A 84 16.32 2.26 6.37
CA GLU A 84 15.63 3.25 7.18
C GLU A 84 14.19 3.43 6.73
N ALA A 85 13.92 3.30 5.47
CA ALA A 85 12.58 3.55 4.96
C ALA A 85 12.40 3.02 3.54
N VAL A 86 11.17 2.84 3.15
CA VAL A 86 10.83 2.58 1.76
C VAL A 86 9.57 3.35 1.48
N HIS A 87 9.51 3.97 0.32
CA HIS A 87 8.35 4.73 -0.11
C HIS A 87 7.83 4.12 -1.40
N TRP A 88 6.54 4.21 -1.65
CA TRP A 88 6.02 3.74 -2.92
C TRP A 88 4.94 4.68 -3.42
N HIS A 89 4.72 4.66 -4.72
CA HIS A 89 3.65 5.41 -5.33
C HIS A 89 3.14 4.62 -6.53
N LEU A 90 1.97 4.98 -6.99
CA LEU A 90 1.33 4.27 -8.07
C LEU A 90 2.03 4.60 -9.37
N ALA A 91 2.62 3.60 -10.02
CA ALA A 91 3.29 3.78 -11.29
C ALA A 91 2.34 3.52 -12.46
N GLU A 92 1.47 2.52 -12.32
CA GLU A 92 0.45 2.25 -13.33
C GLU A 92 -0.86 2.06 -12.63
N ARG A 93 -1.85 2.82 -13.03
CA ARG A 93 -3.14 2.78 -12.39
C ARG A 93 -3.87 1.51 -12.69
N GLY A 94 -4.69 1.07 -11.78
CA GLY A 94 -5.59 -0.01 -12.02
C GLY A 94 -6.89 0.55 -12.54
N THR A 95 -7.92 -0.24 -12.46
CA THR A 95 -9.24 0.19 -12.87
C THR A 95 -9.87 1.04 -11.78
N MET A 96 -9.71 0.65 -10.54
CA MET A 96 -10.32 1.36 -9.44
C MET A 96 -9.35 2.23 -8.67
N LEU A 97 -8.13 1.79 -8.50
CA LEU A 97 -7.15 2.57 -7.78
C LEU A 97 -6.57 3.62 -8.69
N THR A 98 -6.77 4.88 -8.36
CA THR A 98 -6.31 5.97 -9.19
C THR A 98 -5.16 6.74 -8.57
N GLY A 99 -4.83 6.48 -7.31
CA GLY A 99 -3.69 7.10 -6.67
C GLY A 99 -3.31 6.32 -5.44
N MET A 100 -2.04 6.27 -5.14
CA MET A 100 -1.55 5.63 -3.93
C MET A 100 -0.16 6.13 -3.62
N THR A 101 0.08 6.45 -2.35
CA THR A 101 1.44 6.65 -1.86
C THR A 101 1.50 5.97 -0.52
N GLY A 102 2.67 5.47 -0.18
CA GLY A 102 2.82 4.82 1.09
C GLY A 102 4.27 4.80 1.52
N ALA A 103 4.49 4.40 2.75
CA ALA A 103 5.84 4.29 3.27
C ALA A 103 5.88 3.41 4.50
N TYR A 104 7.02 2.76 4.68
CA TYR A 104 7.39 2.17 5.94
C TYR A 104 8.63 2.93 6.40
N ARG A 105 8.64 3.36 7.65
CA ARG A 105 9.80 4.02 8.24
C ARG A 105 10.20 3.24 9.47
N LEU A 106 11.48 2.97 9.60
CA LEU A 106 12.01 2.18 10.69
C LEU A 106 12.94 3.01 11.56
N ALA A 107 12.71 2.98 12.85
CA ALA A 107 13.54 3.74 13.80
C ALA A 107 13.91 2.84 14.97
N GLU A 108 15.15 2.89 15.36
CA GLU A 108 15.60 2.07 16.47
C GLU A 108 15.00 2.61 17.76
N CYS A 109 14.54 1.71 18.61
CA CYS A 109 13.87 2.09 19.84
C CYS A 109 14.27 1.11 20.91
N ASP A 110 15.24 1.47 21.74
CA ASP A 110 15.71 0.65 22.86
C ASP A 110 16.04 -0.78 22.47
N GLY A 111 16.74 -0.95 21.36
CA GLY A 111 17.14 -2.28 20.91
C GLY A 111 16.13 -2.94 20.00
N ASP A 112 14.90 -2.45 19.98
CA ASP A 112 13.88 -2.95 19.06
C ASP A 112 13.74 -1.95 17.93
N THR A 113 12.77 -2.14 17.07
CA THR A 113 12.55 -1.21 15.96
C THR A 113 11.10 -0.76 15.96
N GLU A 114 10.90 0.54 15.89
CA GLU A 114 9.58 1.07 15.72
C GLU A 114 9.33 1.19 14.23
N VAL A 115 8.27 0.58 13.75
CA VAL A 115 7.91 0.58 12.33
C VAL A 115 6.69 1.45 12.18
N THR A 116 6.80 2.49 11.37
CA THR A 116 5.67 3.37 11.09
C THR A 116 5.21 3.11 9.65
N TYR A 117 3.92 2.86 9.51
CA TYR A 117 3.32 2.56 8.21
C TYR A 117 2.38 3.71 7.87
N GLU A 118 2.51 4.23 6.66
CA GLU A 118 1.65 5.30 6.20
C GLU A 118 1.10 4.92 4.84
N LEU A 119 -0.16 5.20 4.60
CA LEU A 119 -0.78 4.90 3.32
C LEU A 119 -1.81 5.95 2.99
N ALA A 120 -1.80 6.43 1.75
CA ALA A 120 -2.83 7.30 1.23
C ALA A 120 -3.31 6.70 -0.09
N VAL A 121 -4.60 6.54 -0.24
CA VAL A 121 -5.18 5.86 -1.38
C VAL A 121 -6.33 6.65 -1.95
N ASP A 122 -6.40 6.74 -3.27
CA ASP A 122 -7.55 7.31 -3.96
C ASP A 122 -8.17 6.19 -4.78
N VAL A 123 -9.44 5.96 -4.57
CA VAL A 123 -10.15 4.91 -5.25
C VAL A 123 -11.31 5.49 -6.02
N ARG A 124 -11.42 5.12 -7.29
CA ARG A 124 -12.55 5.57 -8.07
C ARG A 124 -13.39 4.34 -8.34
N VAL A 125 -14.54 4.27 -7.77
CA VAL A 125 -15.42 3.14 -7.89
C VAL A 125 -16.47 3.43 -8.94
N PRO A 126 -16.47 2.73 -10.05
CA PRO A 126 -17.43 3.00 -11.12
C PRO A 126 -18.86 2.86 -10.67
N MET A 127 -19.13 1.99 -9.72
CA MET A 127 -20.46 1.83 -9.25
C MET A 127 -20.65 2.46 -7.92
N ILE A 128 -20.13 3.62 -7.80
CA ILE A 128 -20.21 4.34 -6.57
C ILE A 128 -21.61 4.46 -6.03
N GLY A 129 -22.61 4.58 -6.87
CA GLY A 129 -23.97 4.65 -6.39
C GLY A 129 -24.41 3.41 -5.65
N MET A 130 -24.04 2.28 -6.14
CA MET A 130 -24.39 1.05 -5.49
C MET A 130 -23.67 0.90 -4.18
N VAL A 131 -22.43 1.24 -4.16
CA VAL A 131 -21.66 1.13 -2.93
C VAL A 131 -22.24 2.06 -1.90
N LYS A 132 -22.61 3.25 -2.30
CA LYS A 132 -23.17 4.20 -1.40
C LYS A 132 -24.49 3.70 -0.85
N ARG A 133 -25.31 3.12 -1.68
CA ARG A 133 -26.56 2.61 -1.23
C ARG A 133 -26.38 1.51 -0.22
N LYS A 134 -25.42 0.64 -0.43
CA LYS A 134 -25.16 -0.41 0.50
C LYS A 134 -24.73 0.13 1.83
N ALA A 135 -23.87 1.11 1.81
CA ALA A 135 -23.41 1.70 3.04
C ALA A 135 -24.55 2.33 3.80
N GLU A 136 -25.44 2.98 3.10
CA GLU A 136 -26.58 3.59 3.73
C GLU A 136 -27.49 2.57 4.37
N LYS A 137 -27.66 1.46 3.74
CA LYS A 137 -28.48 0.45 4.30
C LYS A 137 -27.90 -0.13 5.55
N ARG A 138 -26.64 -0.16 5.70
CA ARG A 138 -26.05 -0.69 6.87
C ARG A 138 -26.18 0.21 8.03
N ILE A 139 -26.44 1.42 7.83
CA ILE A 139 -26.63 2.34 8.90
C ILE A 139 -28.04 2.36 9.33
#